data_fbdd96fd9e0096b663167af31e9426cd
#
_entry.id   fbdd96fd9e0096b663167af31e9426cd
#
_cell.length_a   1.000
_cell.length_b   1.000
_cell.length_c   1.000
_cell.angle_alpha   90.00
_cell.angle_beta   90.00
_cell.angle_gamma   90.00
#
_symmetry.space_group_name_H-M   'P 1'
#
loop_
_entity.id
_entity.type
_entity.pdbx_description
1 polymer ?
#
loop_
_entity_poly.entity_id
_entity_poly.type
_entity_poly.pdbx_seq_one_letter_code
_entity_poly.pdbx_strand_id
1 'polypeptide(L)'
;MDAYGAAQPITTWPLKRILHEIPELRGLKPAADQSKLAATTALVATYLETFWRDFQNTSSLETIQESRELALSPFSDPDHAVQQFRYLMLTDPNDPLQIKEYRTDLHGNDRSGEGAIAGFLRTSGFTSLPLLFGPREQPLTDYRDLGSQELHHHLCRVIAFAQHVTPAAASRWTLGGEQVPVLVQGVAWIDPAGGQVLQMRTDLLAPQPRVGLHRATTIVTFAPVQFHSRPGNFWLPLSVTVTVDLDKYTFVNRHTYSDYQVFTVLTS
;
A
#
# COMPACT_ATOMS: atom_id res chain seq x y z
N MET A 1 10.15 15.65 -11.01
CA MET A 1 9.64 14.76 -12.09
C MET A 1 10.74 14.22 -13.01
N ASP A 2 11.90 14.87 -13.04
CA ASP A 2 13.02 14.49 -13.96
C ASP A 2 13.52 13.04 -13.76
N ALA A 3 13.50 12.54 -12.53
CA ALA A 3 13.87 11.16 -12.22
C ALA A 3 13.02 10.10 -12.95
N TYR A 4 11.83 10.46 -13.42
CA TYR A 4 10.90 9.55 -14.08
C TYR A 4 11.04 9.55 -15.61
N GLY A 5 11.87 10.44 -16.21
CA GLY A 5 11.97 10.59 -17.67
C GLY A 5 12.41 9.32 -18.41
N ALA A 6 13.14 8.42 -17.74
CA ALA A 6 13.58 7.13 -18.27
C ALA A 6 12.86 5.93 -17.64
N ALA A 7 11.81 6.16 -16.87
CA ALA A 7 11.06 5.08 -16.20
C ALA A 7 10.44 4.14 -17.23
N GLN A 8 10.58 2.84 -16.99
CA GLN A 8 9.91 1.80 -17.76
C GLN A 8 8.83 1.17 -16.87
N PRO A 9 7.55 1.51 -17.08
CA PRO A 9 6.45 0.98 -16.28
C PRO A 9 6.36 -0.55 -16.34
N ILE A 10 6.09 -1.21 -15.22
CA ILE A 10 5.93 -2.67 -15.13
C ILE A 10 4.87 -3.21 -16.12
N THR A 11 3.87 -2.40 -16.42
CA THR A 11 2.80 -2.74 -17.38
C THR A 11 3.35 -3.03 -18.78
N THR A 12 4.53 -2.49 -19.13
CA THR A 12 5.21 -2.69 -20.42
C THR A 12 6.28 -3.78 -20.38
N TRP A 13 6.65 -4.31 -19.21
CA TRP A 13 7.71 -5.31 -19.13
C TRP A 13 7.29 -6.65 -19.74
N PRO A 14 8.24 -7.41 -20.33
CA PRO A 14 8.00 -8.80 -20.68
C PRO A 14 7.57 -9.59 -19.42
N LEU A 15 6.58 -10.49 -19.57
CA LEU A 15 6.07 -11.26 -18.43
C LEU A 15 7.18 -12.05 -17.71
N LYS A 16 8.16 -12.57 -18.45
CA LYS A 16 9.32 -13.28 -17.87
C LYS A 16 10.10 -12.38 -16.90
N ARG A 17 10.26 -11.08 -17.21
CA ARG A 17 10.92 -10.13 -16.33
C ARG A 17 10.07 -9.89 -15.07
N ILE A 18 8.76 -9.69 -15.23
CA ILE A 18 7.84 -9.50 -14.10
C ILE A 18 7.92 -10.69 -13.14
N LEU A 19 7.87 -11.92 -13.65
CA LEU A 19 7.96 -13.15 -12.84
C LEU A 19 9.33 -13.34 -12.14
N HIS A 20 10.38 -12.74 -12.69
CA HIS A 20 11.71 -12.76 -12.07
C HIS A 20 11.83 -11.74 -10.94
N GLU A 21 11.31 -10.53 -11.14
CA GLU A 21 11.45 -9.41 -10.22
C GLU A 21 10.41 -9.47 -9.06
N ILE A 22 9.30 -10.20 -9.25
CA ILE A 22 8.22 -10.29 -8.26
C ILE A 22 8.01 -11.76 -7.84
N PRO A 23 8.70 -12.20 -6.78
CA PRO A 23 8.63 -13.60 -6.31
C PRO A 23 7.22 -14.03 -5.88
N GLU A 24 6.38 -13.09 -5.46
CA GLU A 24 5.00 -13.33 -5.05
C GLU A 24 4.13 -13.87 -6.19
N LEU A 25 4.56 -13.69 -7.44
CA LEU A 25 3.87 -14.22 -8.63
C LEU A 25 4.18 -15.68 -8.95
N ARG A 26 4.89 -16.40 -8.05
CA ARG A 26 5.15 -17.83 -8.25
C ARG A 26 3.85 -18.61 -8.38
N GLY A 27 3.68 -19.33 -9.49
CA GLY A 27 2.46 -20.09 -9.77
C GLY A 27 1.38 -19.31 -10.53
N LEU A 28 1.68 -18.08 -10.98
CA LEU A 28 0.78 -17.32 -11.85
C LEU A 28 0.46 -18.13 -13.11
N LYS A 29 -0.83 -18.22 -13.45
CA LYS A 29 -1.32 -18.71 -14.74
C LYS A 29 -1.54 -17.50 -15.65
N PRO A 30 -0.71 -17.31 -16.69
CA PRO A 30 -0.76 -16.10 -17.53
C PRO A 30 -2.13 -15.87 -18.18
N ALA A 31 -2.49 -14.61 -18.35
CA ALA A 31 -3.64 -14.22 -19.16
C ALA A 31 -3.39 -14.55 -20.63
N ALA A 32 -4.41 -15.07 -21.31
CA ALA A 32 -4.33 -15.30 -22.75
C ALA A 32 -4.39 -13.96 -23.54
N ASP A 33 -5.16 -13.00 -23.01
CA ASP A 33 -5.40 -11.68 -23.61
C ASP A 33 -5.77 -10.67 -22.51
N GLN A 34 -6.13 -9.45 -22.91
CA GLN A 34 -6.54 -8.35 -22.01
C GLN A 34 -8.06 -8.16 -21.94
N SER A 35 -8.85 -9.09 -22.46
CA SER A 35 -10.32 -8.96 -22.58
C SER A 35 -11.03 -8.78 -21.22
N LYS A 36 -10.46 -9.30 -20.14
CA LYS A 36 -11.02 -9.20 -18.78
C LYS A 36 -10.59 -7.95 -18.02
N LEU A 37 -9.59 -7.21 -18.52
CA LEU A 37 -9.00 -6.09 -17.79
C LEU A 37 -10.02 -5.02 -17.43
N ALA A 38 -10.76 -4.50 -18.42
CA ALA A 38 -11.74 -3.44 -18.23
C ALA A 38 -12.85 -3.84 -17.23
N ALA A 39 -13.35 -5.07 -17.32
CA ALA A 39 -14.35 -5.57 -16.38
C ALA A 39 -13.79 -5.70 -14.96
N THR A 40 -12.54 -6.15 -14.82
CA THR A 40 -11.90 -6.29 -13.51
C THR A 40 -11.66 -4.93 -12.86
N THR A 41 -11.11 -3.95 -13.58
CA THR A 41 -10.87 -2.61 -13.02
C THR A 41 -12.17 -1.88 -12.68
N ALA A 42 -13.22 -2.03 -13.49
CA ALA A 42 -14.56 -1.49 -13.18
C ALA A 42 -15.16 -2.13 -11.93
N LEU A 43 -15.01 -3.46 -11.76
CA LEU A 43 -15.50 -4.16 -10.57
C LEU A 43 -14.81 -3.66 -9.30
N VAL A 44 -13.47 -3.49 -9.33
CA VAL A 44 -12.72 -2.91 -8.21
C VAL A 44 -13.18 -1.50 -7.90
N ALA A 45 -13.36 -0.64 -8.91
CA ALA A 45 -13.84 0.72 -8.71
C ALA A 45 -15.21 0.76 -8.02
N THR A 46 -16.15 -0.06 -8.48
CA THR A 46 -17.49 -0.19 -7.87
C THR A 46 -17.42 -0.66 -6.41
N TYR A 47 -16.55 -1.65 -6.14
CA TYR A 47 -16.31 -2.12 -4.77
C TYR A 47 -15.77 -0.98 -3.90
N LEU A 48 -14.76 -0.25 -4.37
CA LEU A 48 -14.12 0.84 -3.60
C LEU A 48 -15.09 1.98 -3.34
N GLU A 49 -15.92 2.38 -4.30
CA GLU A 49 -16.95 3.41 -4.08
C GLU A 49 -17.92 3.00 -2.97
N THR A 50 -18.37 1.74 -2.98
CA THR A 50 -19.25 1.21 -1.95
C THR A 50 -18.54 1.11 -0.61
N PHE A 51 -17.32 0.56 -0.59
CA PHE A 51 -16.50 0.44 0.61
C PHE A 51 -16.31 1.78 1.30
N TRP A 52 -15.86 2.81 0.57
CA TRP A 52 -15.55 4.12 1.16
C TRP A 52 -16.79 4.91 1.56
N ARG A 53 -17.90 4.77 0.84
CA ARG A 53 -19.18 5.35 1.25
C ARG A 53 -19.65 4.78 2.59
N ASP A 54 -19.45 3.49 2.80
CA ASP A 54 -19.93 2.77 3.97
C ASP A 54 -18.88 2.70 5.09
N PHE A 55 -17.61 3.06 4.79
CA PHE A 55 -16.53 3.06 5.76
C PHE A 55 -16.71 4.18 6.80
N GLN A 56 -16.40 3.88 8.05
CA GLN A 56 -16.46 4.82 9.17
C GLN A 56 -15.11 4.94 9.83
N ASN A 57 -15.01 5.94 10.73
CA ASN A 57 -13.83 6.08 11.58
C ASN A 57 -13.55 4.77 12.30
N THR A 58 -12.34 4.27 12.14
CA THR A 58 -11.94 2.96 12.62
C THR A 58 -10.63 3.07 13.37
N SER A 59 -10.51 2.33 14.46
CA SER A 59 -9.27 2.14 15.19
C SER A 59 -8.83 0.69 15.15
N SER A 60 -7.52 0.46 15.27
CA SER A 60 -6.93 -0.86 15.44
C SER A 60 -5.72 -0.80 16.37
N LEU A 61 -5.30 -1.94 16.89
CA LEU A 61 -3.99 -2.11 17.50
C LEU A 61 -3.00 -2.39 16.38
N GLU A 62 -1.98 -1.54 16.24
CA GLU A 62 -0.87 -1.72 15.30
C GLU A 62 0.39 -2.11 16.08
N THR A 63 1.06 -3.16 15.64
CA THR A 63 2.40 -3.52 16.10
C THR A 63 3.35 -3.38 14.93
N ILE A 64 4.41 -2.60 15.10
CA ILE A 64 5.46 -2.37 14.11
C ILE A 64 6.76 -3.01 14.60
N GLN A 65 7.29 -3.95 13.83
CA GLN A 65 8.65 -4.47 13.98
C GLN A 65 9.51 -3.78 12.94
N GLU A 66 10.50 -3.03 13.42
CA GLU A 66 11.39 -2.24 12.57
C GLU A 66 12.80 -2.82 12.61
N SER A 67 13.46 -2.90 11.45
CA SER A 67 14.88 -3.18 11.37
C SER A 67 15.57 -2.19 10.44
N ARG A 68 16.84 -1.90 10.75
CA ARG A 68 17.71 -1.05 9.96
C ARG A 68 19.06 -1.72 9.79
N GLU A 69 19.48 -1.90 8.55
CA GLU A 69 20.76 -2.53 8.19
C GLU A 69 21.60 -1.57 7.35
N LEU A 70 22.92 -1.65 7.46
CA LEU A 70 23.83 -1.00 6.51
C LEU A 70 23.88 -1.80 5.21
N ALA A 71 23.48 -1.21 4.10
CA ALA A 71 23.39 -1.90 2.80
C ALA A 71 24.72 -2.53 2.32
N LEU A 72 25.85 -1.96 2.75
CA LEU A 72 27.20 -2.41 2.36
C LEU A 72 27.94 -3.20 3.44
N SER A 73 27.29 -3.51 4.56
CA SER A 73 27.93 -4.26 5.68
C SER A 73 27.01 -5.40 6.14
N PRO A 74 26.91 -6.49 5.37
CA PRO A 74 26.03 -7.62 5.71
C PRO A 74 26.45 -8.37 6.98
N PHE A 75 27.56 -7.99 7.61
CA PHE A 75 28.08 -8.58 8.85
C PHE A 75 27.79 -7.74 10.10
N SER A 76 27.14 -6.57 9.97
CA SER A 76 26.68 -5.81 11.12
C SER A 76 25.31 -6.33 11.53
N ASP A 77 25.12 -6.57 12.84
CA ASP A 77 23.79 -6.88 13.36
C ASP A 77 22.85 -5.71 13.07
N PRO A 78 21.63 -5.98 12.54
CA PRO A 78 20.66 -4.93 12.29
C PRO A 78 20.16 -4.33 13.62
N ASP A 79 19.95 -3.01 13.61
CA ASP A 79 19.21 -2.37 14.70
C ASP A 79 17.74 -2.80 14.62
N HIS A 80 17.15 -3.14 15.75
CA HIS A 80 15.77 -3.55 15.86
C HIS A 80 14.98 -2.69 16.84
N ALA A 81 13.72 -2.43 16.52
CA ALA A 81 12.75 -1.84 17.42
C ALA A 81 11.39 -2.49 17.25
N VAL A 82 10.60 -2.54 18.35
CA VAL A 82 9.20 -2.94 18.31
C VAL A 82 8.38 -1.85 18.97
N GLN A 83 7.34 -1.39 18.29
CA GLN A 83 6.45 -0.35 18.77
C GLN A 83 5.01 -0.80 18.64
N GLN A 84 4.16 -0.32 19.55
CA GLN A 84 2.70 -0.54 19.50
C GLN A 84 1.98 0.80 19.56
N PHE A 85 0.94 0.91 18.73
CA PHE A 85 0.13 2.10 18.60
C PHE A 85 -1.34 1.76 18.53
N ARG A 86 -2.16 2.70 18.94
CA ARG A 86 -3.54 2.79 18.48
C ARG A 86 -3.53 3.50 17.14
N TYR A 87 -3.80 2.78 16.07
CA TYR A 87 -3.89 3.31 14.72
C TYR A 87 -5.32 3.74 14.43
N LEU A 88 -5.50 4.98 14.01
CA LEU A 88 -6.80 5.60 13.77
C LEU A 88 -6.92 5.98 12.31
N MET A 89 -8.02 5.60 11.69
CA MET A 89 -8.40 5.99 10.35
C MET A 89 -9.66 6.85 10.45
N LEU A 90 -9.55 8.12 10.04
CA LEU A 90 -10.64 9.09 10.05
C LEU A 90 -11.04 9.39 8.61
N THR A 91 -12.33 9.30 8.33
CA THR A 91 -12.92 9.75 7.06
C THR A 91 -13.28 11.23 7.14
N ASP A 92 -13.06 11.97 6.06
CA ASP A 92 -13.56 13.33 5.95
C ASP A 92 -15.05 13.28 5.55
N PRO A 93 -15.97 13.87 6.31
CA PRO A 93 -17.41 13.87 5.96
C PRO A 93 -17.71 14.51 4.60
N ASN A 94 -16.87 15.42 4.14
CA ASN A 94 -17.04 16.14 2.88
C ASN A 94 -16.36 15.43 1.69
N ASP A 95 -15.39 14.57 1.96
CA ASP A 95 -14.70 13.75 0.95
C ASP A 95 -14.35 12.36 1.52
N PRO A 96 -15.28 11.39 1.43
CA PRO A 96 -15.09 10.05 1.99
C PRO A 96 -13.86 9.31 1.45
N LEU A 97 -13.31 9.74 0.30
CA LEU A 97 -12.09 9.18 -0.25
C LEU A 97 -10.82 9.80 0.36
N GLN A 98 -10.96 10.84 1.18
CA GLN A 98 -9.85 11.42 1.93
C GLN A 98 -9.79 10.81 3.33
N ILE A 99 -8.80 9.93 3.53
CA ILE A 99 -8.54 9.30 4.82
C ILE A 99 -7.40 10.04 5.49
N LYS A 100 -7.61 10.35 6.76
CA LYS A 100 -6.56 10.83 7.65
C LYS A 100 -6.16 9.71 8.60
N GLU A 101 -4.90 9.37 8.59
CA GLU A 101 -4.33 8.32 9.44
C GLU A 101 -3.57 8.95 10.60
N TYR A 102 -3.85 8.48 11.80
CA TYR A 102 -3.22 8.96 13.02
C TYR A 102 -2.71 7.78 13.84
N ARG A 103 -1.67 8.02 14.62
CA ARG A 103 -1.18 7.10 15.63
C ARG A 103 -1.17 7.78 16.99
N THR A 104 -1.69 7.09 17.98
CA THR A 104 -1.49 7.46 19.39
C THR A 104 -0.72 6.35 20.08
N ASP A 105 -0.04 6.67 21.16
CA ASP A 105 0.40 5.60 22.08
C ASP A 105 -0.82 4.94 22.73
N LEU A 106 -0.59 3.87 23.49
CA LEU A 106 -1.67 3.14 24.16
C LEU A 106 -2.36 3.96 25.27
N HIS A 107 -1.78 5.11 25.66
CA HIS A 107 -2.35 6.05 26.62
C HIS A 107 -3.14 7.20 25.94
N GLY A 108 -3.17 7.23 24.62
CA GLY A 108 -3.90 8.21 23.83
C GLY A 108 -3.10 9.46 23.43
N ASN A 109 -1.80 9.55 23.74
CA ASN A 109 -0.98 10.67 23.31
C ASN A 109 -0.70 10.58 21.80
N ASP A 110 -0.81 11.71 21.10
CA ASP A 110 -0.54 11.77 19.66
C ASP A 110 0.92 11.41 19.35
N ARG A 111 1.09 10.49 18.41
CA ARG A 111 2.38 10.03 17.88
C ARG A 111 2.47 10.18 16.36
N SER A 112 1.52 10.85 15.74
CA SER A 112 1.44 10.99 14.28
C SER A 112 2.52 11.90 13.73
N GLY A 113 2.87 12.96 14.44
CA GLY A 113 3.87 13.96 14.04
C GLY A 113 5.28 13.67 14.54
N GLU A 114 5.43 12.82 15.53
CA GLU A 114 6.74 12.40 16.00
C GLU A 114 7.38 11.49 14.96
N GLY A 115 8.52 11.89 14.45
CA GLY A 115 9.35 11.05 13.60
C GLY A 115 9.55 9.67 14.22
N ALA A 116 10.00 8.74 13.43
CA ALA A 116 10.48 7.45 13.90
C ALA A 116 11.30 7.60 15.20
N ILE A 117 11.35 6.57 16.05
CA ILE A 117 12.45 6.43 17.01
C ILE A 117 13.72 6.82 16.25
N ALA A 118 14.58 7.63 16.85
CA ALA A 118 15.73 8.21 16.15
C ALA A 118 16.46 7.13 15.32
N GLY A 119 16.41 7.28 14.00
CA GLY A 119 17.06 6.39 13.06
C GLY A 119 16.18 5.32 12.39
N PHE A 120 14.87 5.26 12.63
CA PHE A 120 13.95 4.39 11.89
C PHE A 120 13.00 5.18 10.98
N LEU A 121 12.44 4.52 9.97
CA LEU A 121 11.56 5.12 8.98
C LEU A 121 10.10 4.83 9.34
N ARG A 122 9.27 5.87 9.47
CA ARG A 122 7.83 5.70 9.68
C ARG A 122 7.09 5.67 8.34
N THR A 123 6.23 4.69 8.18
CA THR A 123 5.41 4.49 6.99
C THR A 123 3.93 4.43 7.32
N SER A 124 3.07 4.87 6.40
CA SER A 124 1.61 4.92 6.53
C SER A 124 0.95 4.91 5.15
N GLY A 125 -0.39 5.03 5.08
CA GLY A 125 -1.13 5.11 3.83
C GLY A 125 -1.54 3.76 3.25
N PHE A 126 -1.46 2.69 4.02
CA PHE A 126 -1.67 1.34 3.48
C PHE A 126 -3.13 1.03 3.16
N THR A 127 -4.06 1.57 3.94
CA THR A 127 -5.50 1.36 3.73
C THR A 127 -5.98 2.03 2.45
N SER A 128 -5.35 3.12 2.04
CA SER A 128 -5.70 3.87 0.83
C SER A 128 -5.05 3.35 -0.46
N LEU A 129 -4.08 2.41 -0.39
CA LEU A 129 -3.41 1.89 -1.58
C LEU A 129 -4.36 1.33 -2.65
N PRO A 130 -5.45 0.59 -2.31
CA PRO A 130 -6.40 0.13 -3.31
C PRO A 130 -7.09 1.25 -4.10
N LEU A 131 -7.11 2.50 -3.59
CA LEU A 131 -7.65 3.67 -4.31
C LEU A 131 -6.95 3.94 -5.64
N LEU A 132 -5.73 3.41 -5.86
CA LEU A 132 -5.09 3.40 -7.19
C LEU A 132 -5.96 2.73 -8.27
N PHE A 133 -6.93 1.91 -7.88
CA PHE A 133 -7.95 1.34 -8.77
C PHE A 133 -9.29 2.10 -8.72
N GLY A 134 -9.38 3.16 -7.93
CA GLY A 134 -10.58 3.98 -7.81
C GLY A 134 -10.82 4.89 -9.03
N PRO A 135 -12.04 5.40 -9.22
CA PRO A 135 -12.41 6.20 -10.40
C PRO A 135 -11.56 7.44 -10.60
N ARG A 136 -11.05 8.04 -9.51
CA ARG A 136 -10.18 9.24 -9.58
C ARG A 136 -8.78 8.92 -10.09
N GLU A 137 -8.24 7.75 -9.74
CA GLU A 137 -6.88 7.35 -10.07
C GLU A 137 -6.77 6.54 -11.35
N GLN A 138 -7.85 5.89 -11.79
CA GLN A 138 -7.84 5.12 -13.02
C GLN A 138 -7.37 5.90 -14.27
N PRO A 139 -7.77 7.16 -14.49
CA PRO A 139 -7.28 7.96 -15.61
C PRO A 139 -5.79 8.33 -15.52
N LEU A 140 -5.18 8.15 -14.35
CA LEU A 140 -3.79 8.47 -14.04
C LEU A 140 -2.90 7.24 -13.92
N THR A 141 -3.43 6.05 -14.26
CA THR A 141 -2.75 4.77 -14.02
C THR A 141 -2.96 3.82 -15.20
N ASP A 142 -1.89 3.23 -15.71
CA ASP A 142 -1.94 2.15 -16.68
C ASP A 142 -2.11 0.81 -15.97
N TYR A 143 -2.90 -0.10 -16.59
CA TYR A 143 -3.15 -1.44 -16.07
C TYR A 143 -2.85 -2.51 -17.11
N ARG A 144 -2.45 -3.69 -16.63
CA ARG A 144 -2.26 -4.89 -17.46
C ARG A 144 -2.69 -6.12 -16.70
N ASP A 145 -3.51 -6.93 -17.32
CA ASP A 145 -3.90 -8.24 -16.80
C ASP A 145 -2.74 -9.23 -16.98
N LEU A 146 -2.20 -9.71 -15.86
CA LEU A 146 -1.15 -10.73 -15.85
C LEU A 146 -1.72 -12.14 -15.87
N GLY A 147 -2.97 -12.35 -15.42
CA GLY A 147 -3.59 -13.66 -15.36
C GLY A 147 -4.28 -13.96 -14.04
N SER A 148 -4.18 -15.20 -13.60
CA SER A 148 -4.79 -15.65 -12.34
C SER A 148 -3.81 -16.42 -11.48
N GLN A 149 -3.98 -16.31 -10.17
CA GLN A 149 -3.16 -16.98 -9.16
C GLN A 149 -4.01 -17.34 -7.95
N GLU A 150 -3.72 -18.48 -7.33
CA GLU A 150 -4.29 -18.82 -6.03
C GLU A 150 -3.50 -18.12 -4.92
N LEU A 151 -4.18 -17.36 -4.08
CA LEU A 151 -3.64 -16.69 -2.90
C LEU A 151 -4.45 -17.12 -1.68
N HIS A 152 -3.84 -17.81 -0.72
CA HIS A 152 -4.52 -18.28 0.51
C HIS A 152 -5.83 -19.02 0.24
N HIS A 153 -5.84 -19.93 -0.74
CA HIS A 153 -7.01 -20.70 -1.22
C HIS A 153 -8.10 -19.86 -1.90
N HIS A 154 -7.82 -18.61 -2.27
CA HIS A 154 -8.68 -17.77 -3.10
C HIS A 154 -8.09 -17.65 -4.51
N LEU A 155 -8.87 -17.95 -5.53
CA LEU A 155 -8.48 -17.68 -6.90
C LEU A 155 -8.60 -16.19 -7.17
N CYS A 156 -7.48 -15.52 -7.41
CA CYS A 156 -7.40 -14.09 -7.67
C CYS A 156 -7.12 -13.80 -9.14
N ARG A 157 -7.63 -12.67 -9.63
CA ARG A 157 -7.13 -12.00 -10.82
C ARG A 157 -5.93 -11.14 -10.44
N VAL A 158 -4.87 -11.21 -11.24
CA VAL A 158 -3.61 -10.48 -10.96
C VAL A 158 -3.44 -9.37 -11.98
N ILE A 159 -3.45 -8.12 -11.50
CA ILE A 159 -3.35 -6.93 -12.33
C ILE A 159 -2.07 -6.17 -11.98
N ALA A 160 -1.19 -5.97 -12.98
CA ALA A 160 -0.10 -5.00 -12.88
C ALA A 160 -0.63 -3.59 -13.12
N PHE A 161 -0.05 -2.62 -12.43
CA PHE A 161 -0.39 -1.20 -12.58
C PHE A 161 0.85 -0.32 -12.51
N ALA A 162 0.78 0.87 -13.13
CA ALA A 162 1.81 1.89 -13.03
C ALA A 162 1.19 3.28 -13.18
N GLN A 163 1.50 4.19 -12.26
CA GLN A 163 1.03 5.57 -12.35
C GLN A 163 1.70 6.31 -13.51
N HIS A 164 0.94 7.17 -14.16
CA HIS A 164 1.45 8.07 -15.20
C HIS A 164 2.45 9.07 -14.62
N VAL A 165 3.46 9.43 -15.41
CA VAL A 165 4.45 10.44 -15.02
C VAL A 165 3.83 11.83 -15.07
N THR A 166 3.00 12.14 -14.07
CA THR A 166 2.32 13.42 -13.91
C THR A 166 2.29 13.83 -12.44
N PRO A 167 2.39 15.14 -12.13
CA PRO A 167 2.25 15.63 -10.75
C PRO A 167 0.91 15.27 -10.11
N ALA A 168 -0.16 15.10 -10.91
CA ALA A 168 -1.49 14.74 -10.43
C ALA A 168 -1.55 13.33 -9.85
N ALA A 169 -0.73 12.39 -10.35
CA ALA A 169 -0.67 11.02 -9.86
C ALA A 169 0.30 10.83 -8.67
N ALA A 170 1.18 11.81 -8.41
CA ALA A 170 2.25 11.65 -7.44
C ALA A 170 1.78 11.80 -5.99
N SER A 171 2.10 10.82 -5.15
CA SER A 171 2.07 10.95 -3.70
C SER A 171 3.21 11.86 -3.22
N ARG A 172 3.05 12.48 -2.05
CA ARG A 172 4.10 13.30 -1.45
C ARG A 172 4.69 12.61 -0.23
N TRP A 173 5.98 12.33 -0.30
CA TRP A 173 6.73 11.77 0.81
C TRP A 173 7.62 12.83 1.45
N THR A 174 7.78 12.80 2.77
CA THR A 174 8.72 13.66 3.49
C THR A 174 10.00 12.88 3.76
N LEU A 175 11.07 13.25 3.09
CA LEU A 175 12.39 12.64 3.23
C LEU A 175 13.41 13.73 3.61
N GLY A 176 14.08 13.59 4.76
CA GLY A 176 15.04 14.59 5.23
C GLY A 176 14.45 16.01 5.39
N GLY A 177 13.12 16.12 5.62
CA GLY A 177 12.41 17.39 5.70
C GLY A 177 11.96 17.96 4.36
N GLU A 178 12.30 17.34 3.23
CA GLU A 178 11.84 17.73 1.90
C GLU A 178 10.60 16.97 1.48
N GLN A 179 9.69 17.64 0.75
CA GLN A 179 8.52 17.00 0.11
C GLN A 179 8.93 16.48 -1.27
N VAL A 180 8.95 15.17 -1.41
CA VAL A 180 9.37 14.47 -2.64
C VAL A 180 8.14 13.88 -3.33
N PRO A 181 7.89 14.19 -4.61
CA PRO A 181 6.84 13.54 -5.38
C PRO A 181 7.25 12.10 -5.70
N VAL A 182 6.45 11.13 -5.28
CA VAL A 182 6.69 9.70 -5.50
C VAL A 182 5.58 9.11 -6.35
N LEU A 183 5.97 8.44 -7.43
CA LEU A 183 5.10 7.63 -8.27
C LEU A 183 5.40 6.16 -8.03
N VAL A 184 4.34 5.36 -8.04
CA VAL A 184 4.44 3.92 -7.79
C VAL A 184 3.92 3.09 -8.96
N GLN A 185 4.38 1.85 -8.99
CA GLN A 185 3.91 0.78 -9.84
C GLN A 185 3.79 -0.49 -9.01
N GLY A 186 3.19 -1.55 -9.53
CA GLY A 186 3.11 -2.79 -8.77
C GLY A 186 2.12 -3.80 -9.30
N VAL A 187 1.64 -4.65 -8.40
CA VAL A 187 0.72 -5.75 -8.71
C VAL A 187 -0.34 -5.86 -7.62
N ALA A 188 -1.58 -6.10 -8.02
CA ALA A 188 -2.71 -6.35 -7.12
C ALA A 188 -3.34 -7.72 -7.40
N TRP A 189 -3.68 -8.45 -6.34
CA TRP A 189 -4.45 -9.69 -6.35
C TRP A 189 -5.88 -9.35 -5.98
N ILE A 190 -6.78 -9.55 -6.92
CA ILE A 190 -8.18 -9.08 -6.87
C ILE A 190 -9.11 -10.28 -6.88
N ASP A 191 -10.09 -10.30 -5.99
CA ASP A 191 -11.19 -11.25 -6.06
C ASP A 191 -12.02 -11.00 -7.33
N PRO A 192 -12.11 -11.98 -8.24
CA PRO A 192 -12.84 -11.80 -9.49
C PRO A 192 -14.37 -11.73 -9.34
N ALA A 193 -14.91 -12.10 -8.18
CA ALA A 193 -16.34 -12.07 -7.90
C ALA A 193 -16.78 -10.75 -7.27
N GLY A 194 -16.01 -10.23 -6.31
CA GLY A 194 -16.41 -9.07 -5.51
C GLY A 194 -15.58 -7.82 -5.75
N GLY A 195 -14.45 -7.91 -6.43
CA GLY A 195 -13.56 -6.76 -6.68
C GLY A 195 -12.68 -6.35 -5.50
N GLN A 196 -12.70 -7.10 -4.40
CA GLN A 196 -11.82 -6.83 -3.26
C GLN A 196 -10.35 -7.04 -3.65
N VAL A 197 -9.48 -6.14 -3.21
CA VAL A 197 -8.03 -6.35 -3.26
C VAL A 197 -7.63 -7.16 -2.04
N LEU A 198 -7.11 -8.38 -2.26
CA LEU A 198 -6.68 -9.28 -1.19
C LEU A 198 -5.23 -9.03 -0.80
N GLN A 199 -4.41 -8.71 -1.77
CA GLN A 199 -3.01 -8.33 -1.59
C GLN A 199 -2.62 -7.30 -2.62
N MET A 200 -1.72 -6.40 -2.25
CA MET A 200 -1.15 -5.42 -3.15
C MET A 200 0.34 -5.24 -2.87
N ARG A 201 1.12 -5.25 -3.93
CA ARG A 201 2.53 -4.86 -3.89
C ARG A 201 2.70 -3.57 -4.65
N THR A 202 3.38 -2.60 -4.05
CA THR A 202 3.83 -1.38 -4.72
C THR A 202 5.34 -1.30 -4.69
N ASP A 203 5.92 -0.83 -5.77
CA ASP A 203 7.34 -0.48 -5.91
C ASP A 203 7.45 0.94 -6.43
N LEU A 204 8.58 1.62 -6.23
CA LEU A 204 8.83 2.90 -6.89
C LEU A 204 8.74 2.73 -8.42
N LEU A 205 8.12 3.69 -9.10
CA LEU A 205 8.16 3.74 -10.56
C LEU A 205 9.61 3.95 -11.07
N ALA A 206 10.40 4.77 -10.35
CA ALA A 206 11.82 4.93 -10.55
C ALA A 206 12.50 5.37 -9.24
N PRO A 207 13.80 5.06 -9.05
CA PRO A 207 14.60 5.59 -7.95
C PRO A 207 14.64 7.12 -7.94
N GLN A 208 14.82 7.70 -6.73
CA GLN A 208 14.97 9.15 -6.49
C GLN A 208 16.36 9.44 -5.90
N PRO A 209 17.45 9.32 -6.69
CA PRO A 209 18.83 9.36 -6.15
C PRO A 209 19.20 10.71 -5.54
N ARG A 210 18.53 11.81 -5.95
CA ARG A 210 18.75 13.14 -5.37
C ARG A 210 18.46 13.21 -3.87
N VAL A 211 17.55 12.38 -3.40
CA VAL A 211 17.16 12.29 -1.99
C VAL A 211 17.56 10.95 -1.37
N GLY A 212 18.47 10.21 -2.01
CA GLY A 212 18.99 8.93 -1.54
C GLY A 212 18.00 7.77 -1.59
N LEU A 213 16.80 7.94 -2.16
CA LEU A 213 15.78 6.89 -2.22
C LEU A 213 16.01 5.99 -3.44
N HIS A 214 16.56 4.80 -3.20
CA HIS A 214 16.91 3.84 -4.25
C HIS A 214 15.83 2.82 -4.53
N ARG A 215 15.14 2.35 -3.50
CA ARG A 215 14.04 1.39 -3.57
C ARG A 215 13.02 1.69 -2.48
N ALA A 216 11.75 1.48 -2.78
CA ALA A 216 10.70 1.31 -1.78
C ALA A 216 9.71 0.28 -2.31
N THR A 217 9.55 -0.79 -1.55
CA THR A 217 8.60 -1.88 -1.83
C THR A 217 7.66 -1.99 -0.64
N THR A 218 6.36 -1.97 -0.90
CA THR A 218 5.34 -2.21 0.12
C THR A 218 4.48 -3.39 -0.31
N ILE A 219 4.27 -4.34 0.58
CA ILE A 219 3.35 -5.48 0.39
C ILE A 219 2.31 -5.39 1.49
N VAL A 220 1.05 -5.22 1.09
CA VAL A 220 -0.11 -5.19 2.00
C VAL A 220 -0.96 -6.41 1.76
N THR A 221 -1.26 -7.16 2.81
CA THR A 221 -2.28 -8.21 2.80
C THR A 221 -3.51 -7.69 3.51
N PHE A 222 -4.66 -7.81 2.86
CA PHE A 222 -5.95 -7.41 3.40
C PHE A 222 -6.72 -8.65 3.87
N ALA A 223 -7.55 -8.47 4.89
CA ALA A 223 -8.42 -9.52 5.40
C ALA A 223 -9.81 -8.95 5.72
N PRO A 224 -10.86 -9.80 5.67
CA PRO A 224 -12.21 -9.38 6.03
C PRO A 224 -12.30 -9.13 7.54
N VAL A 225 -12.76 -7.95 7.91
CA VAL A 225 -13.05 -7.53 9.28
C VAL A 225 -14.54 -7.37 9.43
N GLN A 226 -15.11 -7.99 10.46
CA GLN A 226 -16.53 -7.85 10.81
C GLN A 226 -16.66 -6.94 12.02
N PHE A 227 -17.52 -5.94 11.92
CA PHE A 227 -17.86 -5.08 13.05
C PHE A 227 -19.20 -5.49 13.64
N HIS A 228 -19.29 -5.60 14.97
CA HIS A 228 -20.54 -5.97 15.65
C HIS A 228 -21.68 -4.99 15.37
N SER A 229 -21.35 -3.74 15.11
CA SER A 229 -22.31 -2.65 14.84
C SER A 229 -22.79 -2.57 13.40
N ARG A 230 -22.22 -3.38 12.47
CA ARG A 230 -22.53 -3.30 11.05
C ARG A 230 -22.51 -4.65 10.35
N PRO A 231 -23.47 -4.90 9.47
CA PRO A 231 -23.44 -6.08 8.61
C PRO A 231 -22.37 -5.93 7.52
N GLY A 232 -21.81 -7.05 7.11
CA GLY A 232 -20.84 -7.14 6.02
C GLY A 232 -19.39 -7.23 6.48
N ASN A 233 -18.53 -7.45 5.50
CA ASN A 233 -17.07 -7.56 5.69
C ASN A 233 -16.39 -6.33 5.10
N PHE A 234 -15.52 -5.70 5.88
CA PHE A 234 -14.62 -4.65 5.43
C PHE A 234 -13.22 -5.24 5.23
N TRP A 235 -12.67 -5.13 4.02
CA TRP A 235 -11.32 -5.60 3.76
C TRP A 235 -10.32 -4.54 4.19
N LEU A 236 -9.65 -4.81 5.31
CA LEU A 236 -8.69 -3.90 5.95
C LEU A 236 -7.30 -4.54 6.02
N PRO A 237 -6.22 -3.76 6.15
CA PRO A 237 -4.89 -4.30 6.30
C PRO A 237 -4.79 -5.30 7.45
N LEU A 238 -4.31 -6.50 7.18
CA LEU A 238 -3.96 -7.49 8.20
C LEU A 238 -2.48 -7.37 8.55
N SER A 239 -1.64 -7.27 7.51
CA SER A 239 -0.21 -7.11 7.66
C SER A 239 0.37 -6.29 6.51
N VAL A 240 1.46 -5.60 6.81
CA VAL A 240 2.21 -4.82 5.83
C VAL A 240 3.70 -5.09 6.02
N THR A 241 4.42 -5.28 4.93
CA THR A 241 5.88 -5.27 4.92
C THR A 241 6.33 -4.13 4.01
N VAL A 242 7.13 -3.22 4.57
CA VAL A 242 7.75 -2.12 3.83
C VAL A 242 9.26 -2.33 3.84
N THR A 243 9.87 -2.31 2.68
CA THR A 243 11.33 -2.34 2.53
C THR A 243 11.76 -1.09 1.77
N VAL A 244 12.64 -0.30 2.37
CA VAL A 244 13.13 0.96 1.79
C VAL A 244 14.65 0.97 1.83
N ASP A 245 15.27 1.18 0.67
CA ASP A 245 16.69 1.49 0.56
C ASP A 245 16.84 3.02 0.45
N LEU A 246 17.32 3.62 1.54
CA LEU A 246 17.51 5.07 1.67
C LEU A 246 18.96 5.34 2.07
N ASP A 247 19.66 6.11 1.25
CA ASP A 247 21.10 6.35 1.37
C ASP A 247 21.90 5.05 1.47
N LYS A 248 22.55 4.82 2.60
CA LYS A 248 23.35 3.63 2.89
C LYS A 248 22.60 2.56 3.72
N TYR A 249 21.33 2.79 4.03
CA TYR A 249 20.56 1.90 4.89
C TYR A 249 19.44 1.20 4.13
N THR A 250 19.19 -0.05 4.50
CA THR A 250 17.96 -0.76 4.22
C THR A 250 17.09 -0.78 5.48
N PHE A 251 15.89 -0.26 5.37
CA PHE A 251 14.87 -0.31 6.42
C PHE A 251 13.84 -1.37 6.06
N VAL A 252 13.45 -2.19 7.05
CA VAL A 252 12.35 -3.13 6.91
C VAL A 252 11.38 -2.93 8.07
N ASN A 253 10.15 -2.55 7.75
CA ASN A 253 9.07 -2.39 8.72
C ASN A 253 8.02 -3.47 8.46
N ARG A 254 7.66 -4.21 9.51
CA ARG A 254 6.57 -5.18 9.48
C ARG A 254 5.48 -4.71 10.43
N HIS A 255 4.34 -4.35 9.83
CA HIS A 255 3.15 -3.93 10.56
C HIS A 255 2.17 -5.11 10.65
N THR A 256 1.56 -5.29 11.79
CA THR A 256 0.41 -6.18 12.00
C THR A 256 -0.71 -5.41 12.66
N TYR A 257 -1.94 -5.67 12.22
CA TYR A 257 -3.13 -4.98 12.71
C TYR A 257 -4.09 -5.98 13.33
N SER A 258 -4.65 -5.62 14.48
CA SER A 258 -5.66 -6.40 15.21
C SER A 258 -6.67 -5.49 15.89
N ASP A 259 -7.70 -6.07 16.48
CA ASP A 259 -8.67 -5.37 17.31
C ASP A 259 -9.32 -4.16 16.64
N TYR A 260 -9.75 -4.35 15.39
CA TYR A 260 -10.45 -3.33 14.64
C TYR A 260 -11.78 -2.95 15.30
N GLN A 261 -12.00 -1.66 15.53
CA GLN A 261 -13.19 -1.10 16.16
C GLN A 261 -13.66 0.15 15.40
N VAL A 262 -14.97 0.29 15.25
CA VAL A 262 -15.59 1.53 14.77
C VAL A 262 -15.79 2.47 15.95
N PHE A 263 -15.54 3.76 15.76
CA PHE A 263 -15.79 4.78 16.77
C PHE A 263 -16.41 6.04 16.16
N THR A 264 -17.06 6.83 17.01
CA THR A 264 -17.63 8.11 16.62
C THR A 264 -16.83 9.25 17.24
N VAL A 265 -16.44 10.22 16.43
CA VAL A 265 -15.84 11.45 16.94
C VAL A 265 -16.98 12.37 17.41
N LEU A 266 -17.05 12.63 18.70
CA LEU A 266 -17.95 13.64 19.25
C LEU A 266 -17.22 14.99 19.21
N THR A 267 -17.66 15.90 18.36
CA THR A 267 -17.23 17.31 18.39
C THR A 267 -18.04 18.03 19.46
N SER A 268 -17.40 18.47 20.52
CA SER A 268 -17.98 19.36 21.54
C SER A 268 -17.87 20.80 21.10
#